data_a561ff952d88fb3bf170fc2bd7f9d5cc
#
_entry.id   a561ff952d88fb3bf170fc2bd7f9d5cc
#
_cell.length_a   1.000
_cell.length_b   1.000
_cell.length_c   1.000
_cell.angle_alpha   90.00
_cell.angle_beta   90.00
_cell.angle_gamma   90.00
#
_symmetry.space_group_name_H-M   'P 1'
#
loop_
_entity.id
_entity.type
_entity.pdbx_description
1 polymer ?
#
loop_
_entity_poly.entity_id
_entity_poly.type
_entity_poly.pdbx_seq_one_letter_code
_entity_poly.pdbx_strand_id
1 'polypeptide(L)'
;FRKDANLIYKCHNCSKGASLQNLLKHVDLKIYNDYIMEKYKKTDDVPDIGIFKQPNFMKGSSPLKSIKKISSLRYDHPVKRFVEKRLIPTNVHFELFFAPKFYKWVNTIIPNKFSSLEKDHPRLVIPFFDEDNKMFALQGRAFGAEEPKYITIILNPEKDKLYGLNRVDWNKTVYVVEGPLDSLFLDNCVATAQSDLRIKGDKNVVLIPDNEPRNREIVKQIGKFIDSDYSVVLWPEDVKEKDINEMILSGRTKQDIQELISKN
;
A
#
# COMPACT_ATOMS: atom_id res chain seq x y z
N PHE A 1 -8.22 -12.30 -43.52
CA PHE A 1 -7.79 -13.14 -42.40
C PHE A 1 -6.57 -13.94 -42.78
N ARG A 2 -5.43 -13.76 -42.13
CA ARG A 2 -4.29 -14.68 -42.26
C ARG A 2 -4.58 -15.91 -41.38
N LYS A 3 -4.31 -17.11 -41.96
CA LYS A 3 -4.54 -18.40 -41.27
C LYS A 3 -3.43 -18.82 -40.30
N ASP A 4 -2.57 -17.87 -39.90
CA ASP A 4 -1.56 -18.15 -38.87
C ASP A 4 -2.25 -18.14 -37.48
N ALA A 5 -1.65 -18.78 -36.49
CA ALA A 5 -2.22 -19.03 -35.15
C ALA A 5 -2.82 -17.80 -34.45
N ASN A 6 -2.58 -16.60 -34.96
CA ASN A 6 -3.14 -15.34 -34.50
C ASN A 6 -3.98 -14.70 -35.63
N LEU A 7 -5.27 -15.00 -35.67
CA LEU A 7 -6.22 -14.34 -36.54
C LEU A 7 -6.22 -12.83 -36.30
N ILE A 8 -5.76 -12.06 -37.30
CA ILE A 8 -5.72 -10.60 -37.26
C ILE A 8 -6.71 -10.06 -38.28
N TYR A 9 -7.50 -9.05 -37.92
CA TYR A 9 -8.33 -8.30 -38.84
C TYR A 9 -7.77 -6.90 -39.09
N LYS A 10 -8.08 -6.33 -40.27
CA LYS A 10 -7.83 -4.92 -40.59
C LYS A 10 -9.09 -4.34 -41.25
N CYS A 11 -9.54 -3.23 -40.76
CA CYS A 11 -10.66 -2.49 -41.37
C CYS A 11 -10.16 -1.71 -42.57
N HIS A 12 -10.78 -1.93 -43.75
CA HIS A 12 -10.42 -1.21 -44.97
C HIS A 12 -10.82 0.25 -44.99
N ASN A 13 -11.78 0.65 -44.14
CA ASN A 13 -12.26 2.02 -44.11
C ASN A 13 -11.42 2.92 -43.15
N CYS A 14 -11.07 2.43 -41.96
CA CYS A 14 -10.34 3.24 -40.98
C CYS A 14 -8.92 2.73 -40.69
N SER A 15 -8.44 1.73 -41.40
CA SER A 15 -7.12 1.09 -41.27
C SER A 15 -6.79 0.51 -39.88
N LYS A 16 -7.71 0.53 -38.93
CA LYS A 16 -7.53 -0.11 -37.61
C LYS A 16 -7.51 -1.62 -37.78
N GLY A 17 -6.53 -2.24 -37.12
CA GLY A 17 -6.39 -3.69 -37.07
C GLY A 17 -6.19 -4.16 -35.64
N ALA A 18 -6.64 -5.38 -35.32
CA ALA A 18 -6.44 -6.02 -34.05
C ALA A 18 -6.57 -7.54 -34.16
N SER A 19 -6.32 -8.27 -33.07
CA SER A 19 -6.56 -9.71 -33.01
C SER A 19 -8.06 -10.03 -33.04
N LEU A 20 -8.41 -11.27 -33.46
CA LEU A 20 -9.80 -11.74 -33.46
C LEU A 20 -10.43 -11.60 -32.06
N GLN A 21 -9.69 -11.88 -31.01
CA GLN A 21 -10.16 -11.74 -29.62
C GLN A 21 -10.62 -10.31 -29.33
N ASN A 22 -9.83 -9.31 -29.74
CA ASN A 22 -10.18 -7.91 -29.53
C ASN A 22 -11.38 -7.48 -30.38
N LEU A 23 -11.51 -8.05 -31.59
CA LEU A 23 -12.71 -7.81 -32.42
C LEU A 23 -13.96 -8.37 -31.75
N LEU A 24 -13.94 -9.64 -31.33
CA LEU A 24 -15.09 -10.29 -30.68
C LEU A 24 -15.50 -9.57 -29.40
N LYS A 25 -14.54 -9.16 -28.58
CA LYS A 25 -14.81 -8.38 -27.37
C LYS A 25 -15.50 -7.05 -27.64
N HIS A 26 -15.25 -6.47 -28.83
CA HIS A 26 -15.86 -5.17 -29.23
C HIS A 26 -17.23 -5.34 -29.87
N VAL A 27 -17.47 -6.48 -30.53
CA VAL A 27 -18.70 -6.73 -31.29
C VAL A 27 -19.76 -7.40 -30.41
N ASP A 28 -19.39 -8.46 -29.68
CA ASP A 28 -20.32 -9.20 -28.82
C ASP A 28 -19.56 -9.95 -27.71
N LEU A 29 -19.83 -9.57 -26.48
CA LEU A 29 -19.22 -10.17 -25.30
C LEU A 29 -19.59 -11.64 -25.11
N LYS A 30 -20.77 -12.08 -25.56
CA LYS A 30 -21.22 -13.46 -25.46
C LYS A 30 -20.41 -14.33 -26.43
N ILE A 31 -20.29 -13.91 -27.69
CA ILE A 31 -19.49 -14.61 -28.70
C ILE A 31 -18.00 -14.63 -28.29
N TYR A 32 -17.50 -13.55 -27.66
CA TYR A 32 -16.15 -13.52 -27.10
C TYR A 32 -15.95 -14.59 -26.02
N ASN A 33 -16.88 -14.69 -25.06
CA ASN A 33 -16.80 -15.66 -23.97
C ASN A 33 -16.88 -17.10 -24.52
N ASP A 34 -17.77 -17.37 -25.46
CA ASP A 34 -17.91 -18.68 -26.11
C ASP A 34 -16.63 -19.06 -26.87
N TYR A 35 -16.02 -18.12 -27.59
CA TYR A 35 -14.75 -18.31 -28.28
C TYR A 35 -13.60 -18.64 -27.32
N ILE A 36 -13.51 -17.91 -26.20
CA ILE A 36 -12.51 -18.17 -25.15
C ILE A 36 -12.72 -19.56 -24.54
N MET A 37 -13.95 -19.91 -24.19
CA MET A 37 -14.28 -21.23 -23.63
C MET A 37 -13.93 -22.36 -24.60
N GLU A 38 -14.21 -22.21 -25.90
CA GLU A 38 -13.89 -23.19 -26.92
C GLU A 38 -12.36 -23.33 -27.13
N LYS A 39 -11.63 -22.21 -27.11
CA LYS A 39 -10.18 -22.21 -27.22
C LYS A 39 -9.50 -22.97 -26.08
N TYR A 40 -10.03 -22.86 -24.86
CA TYR A 40 -9.52 -23.59 -23.69
C TYR A 40 -9.96 -25.04 -23.62
N LYS A 41 -11.06 -25.44 -24.29
CA LYS A 41 -11.50 -26.84 -24.37
C LYS A 41 -10.72 -27.69 -25.36
N LYS A 42 -10.05 -27.07 -26.35
CA LYS A 42 -9.32 -27.79 -27.43
C LYS A 42 -7.84 -28.06 -27.11
N THR A 43 -7.36 -27.82 -25.90
CA THR A 43 -5.98 -28.10 -25.49
C THR A 43 -5.91 -29.32 -24.56
N ASP A 44 -6.28 -30.51 -25.08
CA ASP A 44 -5.95 -31.79 -24.43
C ASP A 44 -4.51 -32.27 -24.76
N ASP A 45 -3.78 -31.56 -25.64
CA ASP A 45 -2.35 -31.74 -25.86
C ASP A 45 -1.59 -30.63 -25.14
N VAL A 46 -1.31 -30.80 -23.85
CA VAL A 46 -0.37 -29.96 -23.09
C VAL A 46 1.04 -30.50 -23.40
N PRO A 47 1.90 -29.78 -24.15
CA PRO A 47 3.35 -30.05 -24.07
C PRO A 47 3.74 -29.80 -22.60
N ASP A 48 4.45 -30.74 -22.01
CA ASP A 48 5.05 -30.64 -20.69
C ASP A 48 6.05 -29.46 -20.65
N ILE A 49 5.54 -28.24 -20.51
CA ILE A 49 6.32 -27.06 -20.24
C ILE A 49 6.50 -27.05 -18.75
N GLY A 50 7.72 -27.47 -18.35
CA GLY A 50 8.18 -27.62 -16.99
C GLY A 50 7.53 -26.65 -16.02
N ILE A 51 6.80 -27.26 -15.12
CA ILE A 51 6.35 -26.77 -13.80
C ILE A 51 6.33 -25.22 -13.68
N PHE A 52 5.33 -24.56 -14.25
CA PHE A 52 4.78 -23.41 -13.58
C PHE A 52 4.28 -23.92 -12.22
N LYS A 53 5.05 -23.74 -11.15
CA LYS A 53 4.53 -23.87 -9.81
C LYS A 53 3.26 -23.02 -9.79
N GLN A 54 2.11 -23.68 -9.76
CA GLN A 54 0.85 -22.98 -9.47
C GLN A 54 1.15 -22.11 -8.26
N PRO A 55 0.82 -20.82 -8.28
CA PRO A 55 0.95 -20.01 -7.08
C PRO A 55 0.19 -20.78 -6.01
N ASN A 56 0.90 -21.22 -4.99
CA ASN A 56 0.31 -21.87 -3.83
C ASN A 56 -0.60 -20.79 -3.21
N PHE A 57 -1.85 -20.74 -3.65
CA PHE A 57 -2.91 -20.09 -2.90
C PHE A 57 -3.03 -20.90 -1.63
N MET A 58 -2.23 -20.52 -0.62
CA MET A 58 -2.39 -21.03 0.72
C MET A 58 -3.87 -20.98 1.04
N LYS A 59 -4.48 -22.13 1.34
CA LYS A 59 -5.89 -22.28 1.72
C LYS A 59 -6.24 -21.64 3.08
N GLY A 60 -5.35 -20.80 3.64
CA GLY A 60 -5.65 -19.85 4.70
C GLY A 60 -6.25 -18.60 4.09
N SER A 61 -7.55 -18.40 4.23
CA SER A 61 -8.18 -17.16 3.79
C SER A 61 -7.52 -16.00 4.54
N SER A 62 -6.86 -15.08 3.79
CA SER A 62 -6.29 -13.88 4.41
C SER A 62 -7.35 -13.23 5.33
N PRO A 63 -7.03 -12.89 6.58
CA PRO A 63 -7.97 -12.25 7.50
C PRO A 63 -8.61 -10.99 6.91
N LEU A 64 -7.92 -10.33 6.00
CA LEU A 64 -8.40 -9.14 5.29
C LEU A 64 -9.63 -9.39 4.41
N LYS A 65 -9.92 -10.66 4.04
CA LYS A 65 -11.13 -11.01 3.27
C LYS A 65 -12.42 -10.78 4.04
N SER A 66 -12.36 -10.77 5.37
CA SER A 66 -13.53 -10.55 6.23
C SER A 66 -13.89 -9.08 6.44
N ILE A 67 -13.07 -8.15 5.96
CA ILE A 67 -13.28 -6.71 6.07
C ILE A 67 -13.24 -6.04 4.70
N LYS A 68 -13.86 -4.87 4.56
CA LYS A 68 -14.01 -4.20 3.27
C LYS A 68 -12.79 -3.35 2.93
N LYS A 69 -12.37 -3.39 1.66
CA LYS A 69 -11.38 -2.44 1.12
C LYS A 69 -11.97 -1.03 1.05
N ILE A 70 -11.14 -0.01 1.28
CA ILE A 70 -11.56 1.39 1.14
C ILE A 70 -12.03 1.68 -0.29
N SER A 71 -11.39 1.08 -1.30
CA SER A 71 -11.80 1.22 -2.70
C SER A 71 -13.23 0.73 -2.98
N SER A 72 -13.75 -0.24 -2.22
CA SER A 72 -15.10 -0.81 -2.40
C SER A 72 -16.19 -0.10 -1.59
N LEU A 73 -15.83 0.88 -0.77
CA LEU A 73 -16.80 1.64 0.03
C LEU A 73 -17.44 2.75 -0.80
N ARG A 74 -18.69 3.08 -0.46
CA ARG A 74 -19.38 4.22 -1.04
C ARG A 74 -18.65 5.52 -0.69
N TYR A 75 -18.79 6.54 -1.56
CA TYR A 75 -18.15 7.86 -1.39
C TYR A 75 -18.56 8.59 -0.10
N ASP A 76 -19.77 8.34 0.40
CA ASP A 76 -20.33 8.94 1.63
C ASP A 76 -19.89 8.21 2.92
N HIS A 77 -19.20 7.08 2.82
CA HIS A 77 -18.76 6.31 3.98
C HIS A 77 -17.72 7.08 4.81
N PRO A 78 -17.87 7.21 6.16
CA PRO A 78 -17.00 8.05 6.98
C PRO A 78 -15.50 7.80 6.81
N VAL A 79 -15.05 6.55 6.80
CA VAL A 79 -13.62 6.24 6.61
C VAL A 79 -13.15 6.54 5.17
N LYS A 80 -14.01 6.40 4.17
CA LYS A 80 -13.70 6.76 2.79
C LYS A 80 -13.46 8.27 2.68
N ARG A 81 -14.38 9.06 3.23
CA ARG A 81 -14.26 10.53 3.32
C ARG A 81 -13.01 10.96 4.11
N PHE A 82 -12.67 10.23 5.18
CA PHE A 82 -11.44 10.49 5.94
C PHE A 82 -10.19 10.32 5.07
N VAL A 83 -10.10 9.23 4.30
CA VAL A 83 -8.97 8.94 3.40
C VAL A 83 -8.89 9.96 2.27
N GLU A 84 -10.03 10.30 1.66
CA GLU A 84 -10.13 11.30 0.59
C GLU A 84 -9.81 12.72 1.09
N LYS A 85 -10.29 13.11 2.28
CA LYS A 85 -9.95 14.40 2.89
C LYS A 85 -8.46 14.56 3.17
N ARG A 86 -7.74 13.46 3.37
CA ARG A 86 -6.29 13.43 3.52
C ARG A 86 -5.54 13.38 2.20
N LEU A 87 -6.26 13.43 1.08
CA LEU A 87 -5.72 13.33 -0.28
C LEU A 87 -4.89 12.06 -0.53
N ILE A 88 -5.15 10.98 0.24
CA ILE A 88 -4.47 9.70 0.02
C ILE A 88 -4.71 9.24 -1.42
N PRO A 89 -3.65 8.90 -2.18
CA PRO A 89 -3.77 8.54 -3.59
C PRO A 89 -4.78 7.40 -3.82
N THR A 90 -5.68 7.57 -4.79
CA THR A 90 -6.78 6.61 -5.03
C THR A 90 -6.29 5.23 -5.47
N ASN A 91 -5.11 5.18 -6.10
CA ASN A 91 -4.46 3.95 -6.52
C ASN A 91 -3.99 3.05 -5.35
N VAL A 92 -3.96 3.56 -4.11
CA VAL A 92 -3.62 2.75 -2.92
C VAL A 92 -4.85 2.44 -2.05
N HIS A 93 -6.04 2.92 -2.39
CA HIS A 93 -7.25 2.65 -1.61
C HIS A 93 -7.62 1.16 -1.56
N PHE A 94 -7.14 0.34 -2.48
CA PHE A 94 -7.37 -1.12 -2.46
C PHE A 94 -6.45 -1.86 -1.46
N GLU A 95 -5.41 -1.21 -0.95
CA GLU A 95 -4.49 -1.72 0.07
C GLU A 95 -4.93 -1.36 1.50
N LEU A 96 -5.89 -0.45 1.62
CA LEU A 96 -6.44 0.02 2.88
C LEU A 96 -7.82 -0.61 3.13
N PHE A 97 -8.12 -0.93 4.40
CA PHE A 97 -9.34 -1.64 4.76
C PHE A 97 -10.10 -0.96 5.88
N PHE A 98 -11.34 -1.34 6.07
CA PHE A 98 -12.22 -0.86 7.12
C PHE A 98 -12.70 -1.99 8.01
N ALA A 99 -12.36 -1.93 9.30
CA ALA A 99 -12.87 -2.81 10.33
C ALA A 99 -13.92 -2.06 11.17
N PRO A 100 -15.22 -2.42 11.07
CA PRO A 100 -16.28 -1.74 11.83
C PRO A 100 -16.22 -2.04 13.33
N LYS A 101 -15.65 -3.17 13.70
CA LYS A 101 -15.37 -3.63 15.07
C LYS A 101 -13.94 -4.16 15.09
N PHE A 102 -12.98 -3.27 15.37
CA PHE A 102 -11.56 -3.58 15.19
C PHE A 102 -11.07 -4.63 16.18
N TYR A 103 -11.43 -4.52 17.48
CA TYR A 103 -10.99 -5.49 18.49
C TYR A 103 -11.57 -6.88 18.23
N LYS A 104 -12.87 -6.94 17.92
CA LYS A 104 -13.54 -8.20 17.59
C LYS A 104 -12.90 -8.85 16.36
N TRP A 105 -12.58 -8.05 15.34
CA TRP A 105 -11.93 -8.55 14.14
C TRP A 105 -10.51 -9.04 14.41
N VAL A 106 -9.70 -8.30 15.18
CA VAL A 106 -8.34 -8.72 15.57
C VAL A 106 -8.38 -10.01 16.38
N ASN A 107 -9.37 -10.19 17.27
CA ASN A 107 -9.55 -11.42 18.04
C ASN A 107 -9.85 -12.65 17.16
N THR A 108 -10.29 -12.47 15.90
CA THR A 108 -10.40 -13.58 14.93
C THR A 108 -9.04 -14.00 14.35
N ILE A 109 -8.03 -13.13 14.47
CA ILE A 109 -6.67 -13.37 13.96
C ILE A 109 -5.78 -13.88 15.10
N ILE A 110 -5.83 -13.19 16.24
CA ILE A 110 -5.12 -13.53 17.48
C ILE A 110 -6.16 -13.69 18.58
N PRO A 111 -6.56 -14.92 18.93
CA PRO A 111 -7.56 -15.15 19.97
C PRO A 111 -7.24 -14.43 21.29
N ASN A 112 -8.22 -13.76 21.84
CA ASN A 112 -8.13 -13.05 23.14
C ASN A 112 -7.08 -11.92 23.18
N LYS A 113 -6.67 -11.37 22.04
CA LYS A 113 -5.76 -10.20 22.00
C LYS A 113 -6.34 -9.02 22.76
N PHE A 114 -7.64 -8.79 22.65
CA PHE A 114 -8.40 -7.83 23.43
C PHE A 114 -9.38 -8.57 24.33
N SER A 115 -9.20 -8.46 25.65
CA SER A 115 -10.03 -9.12 26.66
C SER A 115 -11.41 -8.44 26.82
N SER A 116 -11.50 -7.13 26.58
CA SER A 116 -12.74 -6.36 26.60
C SER A 116 -13.05 -5.77 25.23
N LEU A 117 -14.30 -5.80 24.82
CA LEU A 117 -14.81 -5.21 23.59
C LEU A 117 -15.63 -3.92 23.84
N GLU A 118 -15.69 -3.41 25.07
CA GLU A 118 -16.45 -2.20 25.42
C GLU A 118 -16.00 -0.96 24.65
N LYS A 119 -14.68 -0.85 24.43
CA LYS A 119 -14.05 0.26 23.68
C LYS A 119 -13.70 -0.16 22.24
N ASP A 120 -14.48 -1.08 21.66
CA ASP A 120 -14.26 -1.50 20.28
C ASP A 120 -14.87 -0.51 19.30
N HIS A 121 -14.00 0.24 18.63
CA HIS A 121 -14.34 1.28 17.69
C HIS A 121 -14.01 0.88 16.25
N PRO A 122 -14.68 1.48 15.24
CA PRO A 122 -14.31 1.30 13.85
C PRO A 122 -12.93 1.93 13.58
N ARG A 123 -12.11 1.23 12.77
CA ARG A 123 -10.76 1.72 12.41
C ARG A 123 -10.47 1.52 10.92
N LEU A 124 -9.67 2.44 10.40
CA LEU A 124 -8.92 2.23 9.16
C LEU A 124 -7.82 1.20 9.45
N VAL A 125 -7.78 0.14 8.68
CA VAL A 125 -6.76 -0.92 8.80
C VAL A 125 -5.73 -0.76 7.71
N ILE A 126 -4.47 -0.67 8.12
CA ILE A 126 -3.29 -0.54 7.27
C ILE A 126 -2.47 -1.81 7.47
N PRO A 127 -2.54 -2.80 6.55
CA PRO A 127 -1.78 -4.03 6.65
C PRO A 127 -0.32 -3.80 6.26
N PHE A 128 0.61 -4.46 6.95
CA PHE A 128 2.03 -4.47 6.65
C PHE A 128 2.39 -5.80 6.00
N PHE A 129 2.92 -5.73 4.79
CA PHE A 129 3.33 -6.89 4.01
C PHE A 129 4.86 -6.94 3.91
N ASP A 130 5.41 -8.14 3.98
CA ASP A 130 6.81 -8.39 3.69
C ASP A 130 7.07 -8.45 2.16
N GLU A 131 8.31 -8.70 1.79
CA GLU A 131 8.77 -8.77 0.40
C GLU A 131 8.05 -9.85 -0.42
N ASP A 132 7.53 -10.89 0.26
CA ASP A 132 6.74 -11.98 -0.33
C ASP A 132 5.23 -11.69 -0.35
N ASN A 133 4.80 -10.47 -0.03
CA ASN A 133 3.39 -10.06 0.13
C ASN A 133 2.64 -10.85 1.21
N LYS A 134 3.33 -11.37 2.21
CA LYS A 134 2.72 -12.00 3.38
C LYS A 134 2.52 -10.95 4.47
N MET A 135 1.29 -10.85 4.97
CA MET A 135 0.97 -9.92 6.06
C MET A 135 1.64 -10.38 7.37
N PHE A 136 2.51 -9.54 7.93
CA PHE A 136 3.22 -9.81 9.18
C PHE A 136 2.83 -8.86 10.33
N ALA A 137 2.18 -7.75 10.02
CA ALA A 137 1.64 -6.82 11.00
C ALA A 137 0.46 -6.04 10.40
N LEU A 138 -0.24 -5.30 11.22
CA LEU A 138 -1.26 -4.35 10.80
C LEU A 138 -1.36 -3.20 11.80
N GLN A 139 -1.81 -2.04 11.32
CA GLN A 139 -2.11 -0.90 12.16
C GLN A 139 -3.57 -0.49 12.01
N GLY A 140 -4.27 -0.37 13.12
CA GLY A 140 -5.62 0.18 13.19
C GLY A 140 -5.58 1.65 13.56
N ARG A 141 -5.96 2.54 12.62
CA ARG A 141 -6.01 3.98 12.84
C ARG A 141 -7.43 4.45 13.13
N ALA A 142 -7.61 5.20 14.20
CA ALA A 142 -8.83 5.96 14.46
C ALA A 142 -9.01 7.06 13.38
N PHE A 143 -10.23 7.29 12.94
CA PHE A 143 -10.56 8.38 12.01
C PHE A 143 -11.56 9.38 12.59
N GLY A 144 -11.89 9.24 13.86
CA GLY A 144 -12.59 10.14 14.73
C GLY A 144 -11.73 10.53 15.95
N ALA A 145 -12.35 10.76 17.10
CA ALA A 145 -11.71 11.16 18.34
C ALA A 145 -11.32 9.97 19.25
N GLU A 146 -11.40 8.75 18.74
CA GLU A 146 -11.15 7.53 19.52
C GLU A 146 -9.66 7.39 19.89
N GLU A 147 -9.40 7.08 21.15
CA GLU A 147 -8.06 6.80 21.67
C GLU A 147 -7.85 5.29 21.93
N PRO A 148 -6.61 4.78 21.76
CA PRO A 148 -5.47 5.46 21.18
C PRO A 148 -5.64 5.67 19.67
N LYS A 149 -5.06 6.74 19.13
CA LYS A 149 -5.13 7.10 17.71
C LYS A 149 -4.63 5.97 16.79
N TYR A 150 -3.61 5.23 17.22
CA TYR A 150 -3.03 4.10 16.50
C TYR A 150 -2.94 2.87 17.41
N ILE A 151 -3.25 1.71 16.86
CA ILE A 151 -3.04 0.41 17.50
C ILE A 151 -2.30 -0.49 16.51
N THR A 152 -1.08 -0.88 16.84
CA THR A 152 -0.29 -1.79 15.99
C THR A 152 -0.39 -3.22 16.53
N ILE A 153 -0.67 -4.17 15.65
CA ILE A 153 -0.75 -5.60 15.92
C ILE A 153 0.35 -6.30 15.13
N ILE A 154 1.27 -6.93 15.83
CA ILE A 154 2.34 -7.72 15.24
C ILE A 154 1.87 -9.18 15.14
N LEU A 155 1.96 -9.77 13.96
CA LEU A 155 1.62 -11.16 13.68
C LEU A 155 2.88 -12.04 13.61
N ASN A 156 3.98 -11.47 13.13
CA ASN A 156 5.30 -12.10 13.14
C ASN A 156 6.32 -11.16 13.80
N PRO A 157 6.77 -11.45 15.04
CA PRO A 157 7.71 -10.59 15.77
C PRO A 157 9.15 -10.66 15.24
N GLU A 158 9.47 -11.61 14.36
CA GLU A 158 10.80 -11.74 13.77
C GLU A 158 11.05 -10.71 12.65
N LYS A 159 9.98 -10.15 12.09
CA LYS A 159 10.06 -9.13 11.04
C LYS A 159 10.18 -7.73 11.64
N ASP A 160 11.06 -6.92 11.07
CA ASP A 160 11.13 -5.50 11.41
C ASP A 160 9.80 -4.81 11.10
N LYS A 161 9.34 -3.97 12.02
CA LYS A 161 8.05 -3.27 11.90
C LYS A 161 8.14 -2.12 10.89
N LEU A 162 8.24 -2.47 9.60
CA LEU A 162 8.32 -1.53 8.49
C LEU A 162 7.11 -1.71 7.55
N TYR A 163 6.39 -0.63 7.33
CA TYR A 163 5.33 -0.58 6.33
C TYR A 163 5.93 -0.26 4.96
N GLY A 164 5.50 -0.97 3.93
CA GLY A 164 5.94 -0.74 2.55
C GLY A 164 7.07 -1.66 2.07
N LEU A 165 7.46 -2.69 2.81
CA LEU A 165 8.51 -3.64 2.42
C LEU A 165 8.23 -4.34 1.08
N ASN A 166 6.96 -4.58 0.77
CA ASN A 166 6.54 -5.25 -0.46
C ASN A 166 6.62 -4.40 -1.73
N ARG A 167 6.95 -3.10 -1.60
CA ARG A 167 7.00 -2.15 -2.72
C ARG A 167 8.29 -1.34 -2.80
N VAL A 168 9.21 -1.53 -1.84
CA VAL A 168 10.47 -0.81 -1.79
C VAL A 168 11.54 -1.51 -2.62
N ASP A 169 12.32 -0.74 -3.37
CA ASP A 169 13.51 -1.18 -4.10
C ASP A 169 14.76 -0.76 -3.30
N TRP A 170 15.37 -1.72 -2.61
CA TRP A 170 16.56 -1.50 -1.78
C TRP A 170 17.84 -1.19 -2.58
N ASN A 171 17.83 -1.34 -3.91
CA ASN A 171 18.96 -0.94 -4.76
C ASN A 171 19.00 0.58 -5.02
N LYS A 172 17.95 1.30 -4.60
CA LYS A 172 17.83 2.75 -4.70
C LYS A 172 17.82 3.37 -3.31
N THR A 173 17.99 4.69 -3.24
CA THR A 173 17.76 5.42 -2.00
C THR A 173 16.33 5.20 -1.51
N VAL A 174 16.21 4.78 -0.25
CA VAL A 174 14.91 4.53 0.41
C VAL A 174 14.64 5.65 1.40
N TYR A 175 13.49 6.27 1.26
CA TYR A 175 13.01 7.26 2.23
C TYR A 175 12.33 6.58 3.40
N VAL A 176 12.56 7.10 4.61
CA VAL A 176 11.99 6.54 5.84
C VAL A 176 11.23 7.62 6.58
N VAL A 177 9.95 7.41 6.80
CA VAL A 177 9.05 8.31 7.54
C VAL A 177 8.46 7.62 8.78
N GLU A 178 7.81 8.38 9.66
CA GLU A 178 7.12 7.82 10.83
C GLU A 178 5.80 7.16 10.43
N GLY A 179 4.97 7.86 9.67
CA GLY A 179 3.58 7.49 9.39
C GLY A 179 3.39 6.62 8.16
N PRO A 180 2.71 5.46 8.25
CA PRO A 180 2.37 4.67 7.08
C PRO A 180 1.62 5.45 5.99
N LEU A 181 0.72 6.39 6.37
CA LEU A 181 -0.02 7.19 5.41
C LEU A 181 0.86 8.24 4.72
N ASP A 182 1.87 8.77 5.41
CA ASP A 182 2.82 9.76 4.86
C ASP A 182 3.71 9.12 3.80
N SER A 183 4.11 7.85 4.01
CA SER A 183 4.90 7.10 3.03
C SER A 183 4.20 6.88 1.69
N LEU A 184 2.87 7.04 1.63
CA LEU A 184 2.10 6.87 0.39
C LEU A 184 2.26 8.03 -0.60
N PHE A 185 2.82 9.14 -0.16
CA PHE A 185 3.06 10.33 -0.98
C PHE A 185 4.47 10.41 -1.56
N LEU A 186 5.37 9.52 -1.14
CA LEU A 186 6.75 9.48 -1.62
C LEU A 186 7.02 8.22 -2.44
N ASP A 187 7.95 8.32 -3.40
CA ASP A 187 8.46 7.14 -4.10
C ASP A 187 9.48 6.42 -3.23
N ASN A 188 9.55 5.11 -3.38
CA ASN A 188 10.52 4.24 -2.70
C ASN A 188 10.63 4.53 -1.20
N CYS A 189 9.48 4.57 -0.52
CA CYS A 189 9.37 4.99 0.87
C CYS A 189 8.79 3.88 1.75
N VAL A 190 9.35 3.75 2.94
CA VAL A 190 8.85 2.90 4.03
C VAL A 190 8.48 3.74 5.25
N ALA A 191 7.66 3.18 6.14
CA ALA A 191 7.36 3.83 7.41
C ALA A 191 7.61 2.89 8.59
N THR A 192 8.20 3.44 9.67
CA THR A 192 8.49 2.65 10.88
C THR A 192 7.26 2.47 11.77
N ALA A 193 6.22 3.26 11.58
CA ALA A 193 5.05 3.35 12.47
C ALA A 193 5.44 3.60 13.94
N GLN A 194 6.53 4.33 14.15
CA GLN A 194 7.10 4.78 15.43
C GLN A 194 8.04 5.94 15.19
N SER A 195 8.43 6.64 16.26
CA SER A 195 9.32 7.80 16.18
C SER A 195 10.79 7.46 15.87
N ASP A 196 11.24 6.25 16.15
CA ASP A 196 12.59 5.80 15.75
C ASP A 196 12.59 5.36 14.29
N LEU A 197 13.26 6.14 13.43
CA LEU A 197 13.32 5.92 11.98
C LEU A 197 14.47 5.01 11.56
N ARG A 198 15.35 4.57 12.48
CA ARG A 198 16.51 3.77 12.14
C ARG A 198 16.10 2.39 11.63
N ILE A 199 16.71 1.98 10.53
CA ILE A 199 16.54 0.66 9.92
C ILE A 199 17.83 -0.14 10.14
N LYS A 200 17.72 -1.41 10.50
CA LYS A 200 18.87 -2.30 10.69
C LYS A 200 19.54 -2.62 9.35
N GLY A 201 20.85 -2.73 9.38
CA GLY A 201 21.69 -3.11 8.24
C GLY A 201 22.24 -1.89 7.49
N ASP A 202 23.21 -2.17 6.61
CA ASP A 202 23.88 -1.18 5.77
C ASP A 202 22.97 -0.90 4.55
N LYS A 203 22.12 0.10 4.67
CA LYS A 203 21.13 0.45 3.65
C LYS A 203 21.27 1.93 3.27
N ASN A 204 21.15 2.21 1.99
CA ASN A 204 21.09 3.59 1.50
C ASN A 204 19.72 4.19 1.83
N VAL A 205 19.60 4.78 3.02
CA VAL A 205 18.36 5.37 3.52
C VAL A 205 18.51 6.85 3.85
N VAL A 206 17.43 7.60 3.65
CA VAL A 206 17.29 8.99 4.07
C VAL A 206 16.13 9.05 5.06
N LEU A 207 16.42 9.47 6.29
CA LEU A 207 15.43 9.60 7.34
C LEU A 207 14.71 10.95 7.24
N ILE A 208 13.38 10.90 7.29
CA ILE A 208 12.52 12.09 7.16
C ILE A 208 11.67 12.20 8.42
N PRO A 209 12.17 12.84 9.48
CA PRO A 209 11.40 13.06 10.70
C PRO A 209 10.29 14.09 10.49
N ASP A 210 9.28 14.04 11.35
CA ASP A 210 8.25 15.09 11.42
C ASP A 210 8.91 16.46 11.68
N ASN A 211 8.37 17.50 11.08
CA ASN A 211 8.87 18.87 11.24
C ASN A 211 8.35 19.49 12.55
N GLU A 212 8.92 19.06 13.65
CA GLU A 212 8.62 19.59 15.00
C GLU A 212 9.86 20.20 15.68
N PRO A 213 10.41 21.33 15.18
CA PRO A 213 11.66 21.90 15.69
C PRO A 213 11.60 22.38 17.14
N ARG A 214 10.40 22.54 17.70
CA ARG A 214 10.18 22.89 19.13
C ARG A 214 10.01 21.68 20.02
N ASN A 215 9.86 20.49 19.45
CA ASN A 215 9.71 19.25 20.21
C ASN A 215 11.11 18.70 20.55
N ARG A 216 11.50 18.85 21.84
CA ARG A 216 12.83 18.42 22.32
C ARG A 216 13.14 16.95 22.06
N GLU A 217 12.15 16.08 22.08
CA GLU A 217 12.36 14.65 21.82
C GLU A 217 12.68 14.39 20.35
N ILE A 218 11.99 15.08 19.43
CA ILE A 218 12.30 14.97 18.00
C ILE A 218 13.69 15.51 17.70
N VAL A 219 14.03 16.70 18.21
CA VAL A 219 15.37 17.29 18.04
C VAL A 219 16.47 16.39 18.60
N LYS A 220 16.25 15.78 19.78
CA LYS A 220 17.18 14.80 20.35
C LYS A 220 17.32 13.54 19.52
N GLN A 221 16.22 13.07 18.90
CA GLN A 221 16.27 11.92 17.99
C GLN A 221 17.04 12.24 16.72
N ILE A 222 16.79 13.40 16.10
CA ILE A 222 17.55 13.86 14.93
C ILE A 222 19.06 13.87 15.24
N GLY A 223 19.47 14.40 16.40
CA GLY A 223 20.87 14.33 16.86
C GLY A 223 21.42 12.90 16.88
N LYS A 224 20.65 11.96 17.45
CA LYS A 224 21.05 10.53 17.48
C LYS A 224 21.15 9.90 16.08
N PHE A 225 20.30 10.31 15.14
CA PHE A 225 20.36 9.81 13.77
C PHE A 225 21.66 10.28 13.10
N ILE A 226 21.99 11.56 13.26
CA ILE A 226 23.22 12.16 12.73
C ILE A 226 24.46 11.53 13.39
N ASP A 227 24.45 11.36 14.71
CA ASP A 227 25.54 10.69 15.46
C ASP A 227 25.74 9.22 15.03
N SER A 228 24.73 8.61 14.41
CA SER A 228 24.77 7.25 13.88
C SER A 228 24.99 7.20 12.36
N ASP A 229 25.52 8.27 11.76
CA ASP A 229 25.84 8.41 10.34
C ASP A 229 24.67 8.22 9.35
N TYR A 230 23.42 8.46 9.80
CA TYR A 230 22.28 8.49 8.89
C TYR A 230 22.15 9.80 8.15
N SER A 231 21.79 9.75 6.87
CA SER A 231 21.29 10.90 6.14
C SER A 231 19.91 11.29 6.67
N VAL A 232 19.76 12.54 7.11
CA VAL A 232 18.53 13.05 7.76
C VAL A 232 18.11 14.33 7.10
N VAL A 233 16.84 14.43 6.71
CA VAL A 233 16.24 15.66 6.20
C VAL A 233 16.04 16.65 7.35
N LEU A 234 16.60 17.85 7.19
CA LEU A 234 16.38 18.99 8.07
C LEU A 234 15.47 19.98 7.34
N TRP A 235 14.23 20.10 7.79
CA TRP A 235 13.26 20.96 7.12
C TRP A 235 13.65 22.44 7.22
N PRO A 236 13.58 23.21 6.12
CA PRO A 236 13.83 24.66 6.13
C PRO A 236 12.85 25.40 7.05
N GLU A 237 13.26 26.55 7.59
CA GLU A 237 12.45 27.35 8.51
C GLU A 237 11.15 27.89 7.91
N ASP A 238 11.06 28.02 6.60
CA ASP A 238 9.87 28.45 5.86
C ASP A 238 8.83 27.33 5.70
N VAL A 239 9.22 26.06 5.87
CA VAL A 239 8.29 24.93 5.93
C VAL A 239 7.60 24.90 7.29
N LYS A 240 6.29 25.11 7.32
CA LYS A 240 5.50 25.20 8.57
C LYS A 240 4.68 23.94 8.83
N GLU A 241 4.46 23.15 7.80
CA GLU A 241 3.71 21.91 7.87
C GLU A 241 4.48 20.87 8.71
N LYS A 242 3.74 20.13 9.54
CA LYS A 242 4.30 19.18 10.49
C LYS A 242 4.82 17.91 9.80
N ASP A 243 4.05 17.37 8.87
CA ASP A 243 4.32 16.07 8.23
C ASP A 243 4.06 16.14 6.71
N ILE A 244 4.42 15.09 6.01
CA ILE A 244 4.24 15.00 4.55
C ILE A 244 2.76 15.16 4.16
N ASN A 245 1.84 14.60 4.92
CA ASN A 245 0.42 14.73 4.61
C ASN A 245 -0.08 16.18 4.76
N GLU A 246 0.40 16.92 5.76
CA GLU A 246 0.08 18.34 5.89
C GLU A 246 0.66 19.16 4.73
N MET A 247 1.86 18.83 4.25
CA MET A 247 2.45 19.46 3.06
C MET A 247 1.58 19.27 1.82
N ILE A 248 1.06 18.07 1.63
CA ILE A 248 0.11 17.78 0.53
C ILE A 248 -1.20 18.56 0.72
N LEU A 249 -1.72 18.63 1.94
CA LEU A 249 -2.96 19.36 2.25
C LEU A 249 -2.82 20.88 2.10
N SER A 250 -1.61 21.43 2.28
CA SER A 250 -1.29 22.85 2.03
C SER A 250 -1.16 23.19 0.54
N GLY A 251 -1.20 22.16 -0.34
CA GLY A 251 -1.14 22.33 -1.80
C GLY A 251 0.22 22.02 -2.43
N ARG A 252 1.22 21.56 -1.65
CA ARG A 252 2.48 21.09 -2.23
C ARG A 252 2.26 19.81 -3.03
N THR A 253 2.89 19.71 -4.18
CA THR A 253 2.89 18.51 -4.97
C THR A 253 3.92 17.52 -4.43
N LYS A 254 3.79 16.26 -4.81
CA LYS A 254 4.80 15.23 -4.54
C LYS A 254 6.19 15.64 -5.03
N GLN A 255 6.26 16.30 -6.19
CA GLN A 255 7.52 16.78 -6.77
C GLN A 255 8.14 17.89 -5.91
N ASP A 256 7.34 18.85 -5.43
CA ASP A 256 7.83 19.92 -4.53
C ASP A 256 8.44 19.33 -3.25
N ILE A 257 7.81 18.30 -2.69
CA ILE A 257 8.30 17.63 -1.48
C ILE A 257 9.60 16.87 -1.78
N GLN A 258 9.69 16.15 -2.90
CA GLN A 258 10.92 15.46 -3.31
C GLN A 258 12.08 16.45 -3.55
N GLU A 259 11.81 17.61 -4.13
CA GLU A 259 12.81 18.67 -4.29
C GLU A 259 13.28 19.25 -2.95
N LEU A 260 12.36 19.44 -1.99
CA LEU A 260 12.73 19.85 -0.63
C LEU A 260 13.64 18.81 0.03
N ILE A 261 13.29 17.53 -0.04
CA ILE A 261 14.07 16.42 0.52
C ILE A 261 15.47 16.36 -0.12
N SER A 262 15.56 16.55 -1.43
CA SER A 262 16.85 16.46 -2.14
C SER A 262 17.81 17.64 -1.87
N LYS A 263 17.29 18.75 -1.39
CA LYS A 263 18.08 19.97 -1.10
C LYS A 263 18.50 20.08 0.37
N ASN A 264 17.92 19.29 1.23
CA ASN A 264 18.08 19.36 2.67
C ASN A 264 18.38 17.99 3.29
#